data_de7fa186908b22fa9a8013e736cac058
#
_entry.id   de7fa186908b22fa9a8013e736cac058
#
_cell.length_a   1.000
_cell.length_b   1.000
_cell.length_c   1.000
_cell.angle_alpha   90.00
_cell.angle_beta   90.00
_cell.angle_gamma   90.00
#
_symmetry.space_group_name_H-M   'P 1'
#
loop_
_entity.id
_entity.type
_entity.pdbx_description
1 polymer ?
#
loop_
_entity_poly.entity_id
_entity_poly.type
_entity_poly.pdbx_seq_one_letter_code
_entity_poly.pdbx_strand_id
1 'polypeptide(L)'
;MIFLLGVLLFLFTAMDITKTTLSTRGGGLLTNAVARSVRACFFFAAGRRGESRLLEYSGQCVLLAVLASWILALWASLFLVLASSPGSVISSNTRMPADLWETLYYAGFTLSTLGVGDYVAAGDGWRVLSSAAAFCGLTFITAAITYIVPVLSAVNLQNQLGLLINSLGRSPQELLINSWNGADFSGFYDNADKLRELLVQHTLNHHAYPVIHCFHNCDAQRSVVPALVILDEAVRMLESLPPQVPQNRLKRRMLRKALDRHIEMLQSHPADPQAVRAEPPADLAPLKAAGIPIDESAYRPCEQAAAARREALGALLVADGWNWRHIYRQAAAPG
;
A
#
# COMPACT_ATOMS: atom_id res chain seq x y z
N MET A 1 22.39 -32.42 -4.28
CA MET A 1 21.20 -31.91 -3.58
C MET A 1 21.37 -30.42 -3.22
N ILE A 2 22.41 -30.00 -2.51
CA ILE A 2 22.69 -28.61 -2.09
C ILE A 2 22.80 -27.65 -3.29
N PHE A 3 23.50 -28.05 -4.37
CA PHE A 3 23.59 -27.26 -5.61
C PHE A 3 22.24 -26.94 -6.20
N LEU A 4 21.36 -27.92 -6.36
CA LEU A 4 20.03 -27.76 -6.90
C LEU A 4 19.18 -26.85 -5.99
N LEU A 5 19.31 -26.96 -4.67
CA LEU A 5 18.61 -26.07 -3.72
C LEU A 5 19.04 -24.60 -3.92
N GLY A 6 20.37 -24.38 -4.07
CA GLY A 6 20.89 -23.03 -4.34
C GLY A 6 20.35 -22.45 -5.65
N VAL A 7 20.36 -23.25 -6.73
CA VAL A 7 19.82 -22.82 -8.04
C VAL A 7 18.32 -22.54 -7.97
N LEU A 8 17.54 -23.40 -7.31
CA LEU A 8 16.10 -23.19 -7.16
C LEU A 8 15.79 -21.94 -6.33
N LEU A 9 16.55 -21.70 -5.25
CA LEU A 9 16.41 -20.50 -4.43
C LEU A 9 16.73 -19.24 -5.26
N PHE A 10 17.78 -19.28 -6.08
CA PHE A 10 18.11 -18.19 -7.01
C PHE A 10 16.97 -17.90 -7.96
N LEU A 11 16.47 -18.91 -8.67
CA LEU A 11 15.40 -18.77 -9.63
C LEU A 11 14.11 -18.24 -8.98
N PHE A 12 13.75 -18.76 -7.81
CA PHE A 12 12.60 -18.30 -7.04
C PHE A 12 12.74 -16.82 -6.67
N THR A 13 13.91 -16.41 -6.15
CA THR A 13 14.17 -15.02 -5.76
C THR A 13 14.21 -14.10 -6.97
N ALA A 14 14.86 -14.50 -8.06
CA ALA A 14 14.91 -13.75 -9.30
C ALA A 14 13.51 -13.52 -9.91
N MET A 15 12.67 -14.57 -9.89
CA MET A 15 11.27 -14.46 -10.32
C MET A 15 10.47 -13.52 -9.41
N ASP A 16 10.67 -13.59 -8.09
CA ASP A 16 9.99 -12.73 -7.12
C ASP A 16 10.36 -11.25 -7.36
N ILE A 17 11.67 -10.95 -7.50
CA ILE A 17 12.16 -9.59 -7.80
C ILE A 17 11.57 -9.10 -9.13
N THR A 18 11.71 -9.89 -10.19
CA THR A 18 11.22 -9.52 -11.54
C THR A 18 9.72 -9.27 -11.54
N LYS A 19 8.95 -10.15 -10.88
CA LYS A 19 7.49 -9.98 -10.75
C LYS A 19 7.14 -8.74 -9.95
N THR A 20 7.85 -8.45 -8.86
CA THR A 20 7.56 -7.29 -8.01
C THR A 20 7.94 -5.98 -8.68
N THR A 21 9.06 -5.94 -9.43
CA THR A 21 9.58 -4.69 -10.01
C THR A 21 9.01 -4.36 -11.38
N LEU A 22 8.67 -5.39 -12.19
CA LEU A 22 8.24 -5.20 -13.59
C LEU A 22 6.77 -5.54 -13.85
N SER A 23 6.08 -6.24 -12.94
CA SER A 23 4.67 -6.57 -13.13
C SER A 23 3.77 -5.44 -12.66
N THR A 24 2.72 -5.16 -13.45
CA THR A 24 1.64 -4.24 -13.07
C THR A 24 0.55 -4.90 -12.23
N ARG A 25 0.72 -6.18 -11.83
CA ARG A 25 -0.32 -6.99 -11.15
C ARG A 25 0.12 -7.53 -9.79
N GLY A 26 0.70 -6.66 -8.97
CA GLY A 26 1.06 -7.02 -7.59
C GLY A 26 2.45 -7.65 -7.44
N GLY A 27 2.89 -7.82 -6.19
CA GLY A 27 4.20 -8.34 -5.82
C GLY A 27 4.35 -9.85 -5.93
N GLY A 28 5.60 -10.32 -5.81
CA GLY A 28 5.95 -11.74 -5.75
C GLY A 28 5.46 -12.42 -4.45
N LEU A 29 5.62 -13.73 -4.38
CA LEU A 29 5.19 -14.52 -3.21
C LEU A 29 5.99 -14.19 -1.95
N LEU A 30 7.32 -14.10 -2.08
CA LEU A 30 8.21 -13.74 -0.98
C LEU A 30 7.92 -12.30 -0.51
N THR A 31 7.85 -11.37 -1.44
CA THR A 31 7.51 -9.96 -1.18
C THR A 31 6.21 -9.83 -0.42
N ASN A 32 5.14 -10.48 -0.87
CA ASN A 32 3.83 -10.43 -0.22
C ASN A 32 3.82 -11.11 1.16
N ALA A 33 4.58 -12.20 1.34
CA ALA A 33 4.69 -12.89 2.63
C ALA A 33 5.42 -11.99 3.65
N VAL A 34 6.55 -11.41 3.27
CA VAL A 34 7.33 -10.49 4.12
C VAL A 34 6.49 -9.26 4.48
N ALA A 35 5.85 -8.62 3.49
CA ALA A 35 5.02 -7.44 3.72
C ALA A 35 3.87 -7.72 4.70
N ARG A 36 3.16 -8.85 4.54
CA ARG A 36 2.09 -9.25 5.47
C ARG A 36 2.61 -9.53 6.88
N SER A 37 3.75 -10.23 7.00
CA SER A 37 4.33 -10.57 8.31
C SER A 37 4.77 -9.31 9.06
N VAL A 38 5.48 -8.40 8.41
CA VAL A 38 5.94 -7.14 9.03
C VAL A 38 4.74 -6.29 9.41
N ARG A 39 3.76 -6.11 8.52
CA ARG A 39 2.54 -5.36 8.83
C ARG A 39 1.80 -5.96 10.03
N ALA A 40 1.62 -7.28 10.08
CA ALA A 40 0.95 -7.97 11.18
C ALA A 40 1.66 -7.72 12.51
N CYS A 41 3.00 -7.76 12.55
CA CYS A 41 3.80 -7.43 13.73
C CYS A 41 3.55 -5.98 14.20
N PHE A 42 3.55 -5.01 13.27
CA PHE A 42 3.28 -3.62 13.60
C PHE A 42 1.86 -3.40 14.12
N PHE A 43 0.85 -3.99 13.48
CA PHE A 43 -0.54 -3.90 13.92
C PHE A 43 -0.77 -4.57 15.29
N PHE A 44 -0.11 -5.69 15.55
CA PHE A 44 -0.15 -6.34 16.86
C PHE A 44 0.50 -5.45 17.93
N ALA A 45 1.69 -4.92 17.67
CA ALA A 45 2.40 -4.02 18.59
C ALA A 45 1.65 -2.70 18.85
N ALA A 46 0.93 -2.19 17.84
CA ALA A 46 0.09 -0.99 17.95
C ALA A 46 -1.27 -1.24 18.63
N GLY A 47 -1.58 -2.47 19.05
CA GLY A 47 -2.88 -2.83 19.61
C GLY A 47 -4.04 -2.60 18.64
N ARG A 48 -3.81 -2.68 17.33
CA ARG A 48 -4.77 -2.43 16.25
C ARG A 48 -5.41 -1.03 16.26
N ARG A 49 -4.68 -0.03 16.78
CA ARG A 49 -5.14 1.36 16.83
C ARG A 49 -4.48 2.17 15.72
N GLY A 50 -5.27 2.72 14.80
CA GLY A 50 -4.78 3.53 13.67
C GLY A 50 -4.04 4.81 14.10
N GLU A 51 -4.35 5.36 15.28
CA GLU A 51 -3.69 6.56 15.83
C GLU A 51 -2.26 6.29 16.36
N SER A 52 -1.78 5.03 16.31
CA SER A 52 -0.47 4.67 16.84
C SER A 52 0.65 5.17 15.93
N ARG A 53 1.57 5.97 16.48
CA ARG A 53 2.78 6.44 15.76
C ARG A 53 3.68 5.31 15.27
N LEU A 54 3.60 4.12 15.88
CA LEU A 54 4.35 2.95 15.42
C LEU A 54 3.97 2.57 13.98
N LEU A 55 2.71 2.73 13.59
CA LEU A 55 2.24 2.39 12.26
C LEU A 55 2.82 3.29 11.15
N GLU A 56 3.28 4.51 11.48
CA GLU A 56 3.93 5.40 10.50
C GLU A 56 5.22 4.80 9.94
N TYR A 57 5.91 3.97 10.74
CA TYR A 57 7.15 3.31 10.31
C TYR A 57 6.90 1.98 9.59
N SER A 58 5.66 1.49 9.59
CA SER A 58 5.36 0.15 9.04
C SER A 58 5.71 0.04 7.55
N GLY A 59 5.38 1.04 6.75
CA GLY A 59 5.67 1.04 5.30
C GLY A 59 7.15 1.03 4.99
N GLN A 60 7.94 1.88 5.67
CA GLN A 60 9.39 1.93 5.51
C GLN A 60 10.03 0.60 5.94
N CYS A 61 9.60 0.06 7.09
CA CYS A 61 10.11 -1.23 7.57
C CYS A 61 9.74 -2.38 6.63
N VAL A 62 8.56 -2.37 6.02
CA VAL A 62 8.17 -3.36 5.00
C VAL A 62 9.11 -3.28 3.79
N LEU A 63 9.37 -2.07 3.25
CA LEU A 63 10.28 -1.90 2.12
C LEU A 63 11.68 -2.42 2.44
N LEU A 64 12.24 -2.03 3.58
CA LEU A 64 13.57 -2.47 4.01
C LEU A 64 13.62 -3.99 4.23
N ALA A 65 12.58 -4.58 4.84
CA ALA A 65 12.50 -6.02 5.06
C ALA A 65 12.40 -6.80 3.73
N VAL A 66 11.65 -6.30 2.75
CA VAL A 66 11.58 -6.90 1.41
C VAL A 66 12.94 -6.86 0.73
N LEU A 67 13.63 -5.70 0.73
CA LEU A 67 14.97 -5.56 0.17
C LEU A 67 15.97 -6.50 0.85
N ALA A 68 15.97 -6.51 2.19
CA ALA A 68 16.85 -7.39 2.96
C ALA A 68 16.58 -8.87 2.66
N SER A 69 15.30 -9.27 2.52
CA SER A 69 14.93 -10.63 2.18
C SER A 69 15.45 -11.07 0.80
N TRP A 70 15.40 -10.18 -0.20
CA TRP A 70 15.96 -10.45 -1.52
C TRP A 70 17.47 -10.60 -1.49
N ILE A 71 18.17 -9.66 -0.83
CA ILE A 71 19.63 -9.71 -0.69
C ILE A 71 20.07 -10.98 0.03
N LEU A 72 19.43 -11.31 1.16
CA LEU A 72 19.74 -12.52 1.93
C LEU A 72 19.46 -13.80 1.15
N ALA A 73 18.35 -13.85 0.40
CA ALA A 73 18.01 -15.01 -0.41
C ALA A 73 18.98 -15.21 -1.59
N LEU A 74 19.39 -14.15 -2.28
CA LEU A 74 20.41 -14.19 -3.33
C LEU A 74 21.78 -14.60 -2.76
N TRP A 75 22.15 -14.06 -1.62
CA TRP A 75 23.40 -14.39 -0.94
C TRP A 75 23.42 -15.86 -0.49
N ALA A 76 22.34 -16.32 0.16
CA ALA A 76 22.21 -17.71 0.53
C ALA A 76 22.22 -18.66 -0.68
N SER A 77 21.60 -18.26 -1.79
CA SER A 77 21.57 -19.06 -3.02
C SER A 77 22.98 -19.27 -3.61
N LEU A 78 23.77 -18.19 -3.73
CA LEU A 78 25.14 -18.26 -4.23
C LEU A 78 26.04 -19.05 -3.26
N PHE A 79 25.88 -18.83 -1.96
CA PHE A 79 26.58 -19.61 -0.93
C PHE A 79 26.29 -21.09 -1.06
N LEU A 80 25.04 -21.54 -1.20
CA LEU A 80 24.64 -22.92 -1.34
C LEU A 80 25.23 -23.56 -2.62
N VAL A 81 25.25 -22.82 -3.73
CA VAL A 81 25.87 -23.28 -4.98
C VAL A 81 27.36 -23.50 -4.81
N LEU A 82 28.08 -22.54 -4.22
CA LEU A 82 29.52 -22.65 -3.99
C LEU A 82 29.87 -23.74 -2.95
N ALA A 83 29.15 -23.77 -1.83
CA ALA A 83 29.36 -24.78 -0.78
C ALA A 83 29.04 -26.23 -1.20
N SER A 84 28.33 -26.40 -2.33
CA SER A 84 28.03 -27.73 -2.87
C SER A 84 29.26 -28.50 -3.37
N SER A 85 30.36 -27.82 -3.65
CA SER A 85 31.62 -28.39 -4.13
C SER A 85 32.78 -27.88 -3.27
N PRO A 86 33.32 -28.73 -2.37
CA PRO A 86 34.52 -28.37 -1.60
C PRO A 86 35.66 -27.95 -2.53
N GLY A 87 36.28 -26.80 -2.23
CA GLY A 87 37.32 -26.26 -3.07
C GLY A 87 36.86 -25.47 -4.31
N SER A 88 35.55 -25.15 -4.43
CA SER A 88 35.06 -24.18 -5.43
C SER A 88 35.64 -22.79 -5.24
N VAL A 89 35.95 -22.45 -3.99
CA VAL A 89 36.60 -21.19 -3.56
C VAL A 89 37.89 -21.55 -2.83
N ILE A 90 38.98 -20.84 -3.11
CA ILE A 90 40.29 -21.02 -2.52
C ILE A 90 40.86 -19.67 -2.05
N SER A 91 41.70 -19.70 -1.04
CA SER A 91 42.51 -18.53 -0.65
C SER A 91 43.50 -18.17 -1.79
N SER A 92 43.56 -16.88 -2.13
CA SER A 92 44.50 -16.38 -3.17
C SER A 92 45.97 -16.59 -2.78
N ASN A 93 46.28 -16.51 -1.49
CA ASN A 93 47.63 -16.60 -0.96
C ASN A 93 48.09 -18.03 -0.74
N THR A 94 47.30 -18.82 0.00
CA THR A 94 47.70 -20.20 0.42
C THR A 94 47.26 -21.27 -0.56
N ARG A 95 46.34 -20.97 -1.49
CA ARG A 95 45.71 -21.92 -2.40
C ARG A 95 44.94 -23.06 -1.70
N MET A 96 44.76 -22.94 -0.38
CA MET A 96 43.94 -23.87 0.38
C MET A 96 42.45 -23.67 0.11
N PRO A 97 41.63 -24.74 0.11
CA PRO A 97 40.18 -24.65 0.03
C PRO A 97 39.63 -23.77 1.14
N ALA A 98 38.68 -22.88 0.80
CA ALA A 98 37.95 -22.06 1.75
C ALA A 98 37.01 -22.88 2.62
N ASP A 99 36.88 -22.51 3.89
CA ASP A 99 35.87 -23.08 4.79
C ASP A 99 34.46 -22.51 4.49
N LEU A 100 33.46 -22.91 5.27
CA LEU A 100 32.08 -22.46 5.06
C LEU A 100 31.91 -20.93 5.28
N TRP A 101 32.60 -20.35 6.27
CA TRP A 101 32.51 -18.91 6.55
C TRP A 101 33.23 -18.07 5.49
N GLU A 102 34.38 -18.56 5.05
CA GLU A 102 35.14 -17.95 3.97
C GLU A 102 34.39 -18.05 2.64
N THR A 103 33.70 -19.16 2.39
CA THR A 103 32.82 -19.32 1.21
C THR A 103 31.62 -18.38 1.29
N LEU A 104 31.01 -18.23 2.46
CA LEU A 104 29.89 -17.28 2.69
C LEU A 104 30.34 -15.82 2.48
N TYR A 105 31.53 -15.47 2.99
CA TYR A 105 32.17 -14.19 2.79
C TYR A 105 32.45 -13.93 1.31
N TYR A 106 33.03 -14.91 0.60
CA TYR A 106 33.27 -14.85 -0.84
C TYR A 106 31.99 -14.61 -1.63
N ALA A 107 30.93 -15.33 -1.31
CA ALA A 107 29.61 -15.16 -1.96
C ALA A 107 29.07 -13.74 -1.76
N GLY A 108 29.24 -13.14 -0.57
CA GLY A 108 28.78 -11.79 -0.25
C GLY A 108 29.51 -10.72 -1.07
N PHE A 109 30.83 -10.74 -1.08
CA PHE A 109 31.58 -9.72 -1.82
C PHE A 109 31.51 -9.91 -3.34
N THR A 110 31.31 -11.15 -3.81
CA THR A 110 31.07 -11.41 -5.23
C THR A 110 29.72 -10.82 -5.66
N LEU A 111 28.64 -11.08 -4.91
CA LEU A 111 27.31 -10.58 -5.22
C LEU A 111 27.23 -9.04 -5.14
N SER A 112 27.94 -8.44 -4.19
CA SER A 112 28.04 -6.98 -4.04
C SER A 112 29.01 -6.31 -5.01
N THR A 113 29.70 -7.09 -5.84
CA THR A 113 30.76 -6.62 -6.77
C THR A 113 31.96 -5.94 -6.07
N LEU A 114 32.16 -6.18 -4.77
CA LEU A 114 33.24 -5.57 -4.00
C LEU A 114 34.65 -6.11 -4.40
N GLY A 115 34.73 -7.43 -4.67
CA GLY A 115 35.92 -8.05 -5.26
C GLY A 115 37.20 -7.87 -4.45
N VAL A 116 37.20 -8.18 -3.16
CA VAL A 116 38.35 -8.01 -2.25
C VAL A 116 39.61 -8.75 -2.72
N GLY A 117 39.43 -9.97 -3.27
CA GLY A 117 40.54 -10.72 -3.93
C GLY A 117 41.36 -11.60 -3.01
N ASP A 118 41.07 -11.67 -1.73
CA ASP A 118 41.70 -12.58 -0.74
C ASP A 118 41.25 -14.03 -0.93
N TYR A 119 40.02 -14.24 -1.43
CA TYR A 119 39.49 -15.51 -1.89
C TYR A 119 39.12 -15.42 -3.36
N VAL A 120 39.33 -16.52 -4.11
CA VAL A 120 39.09 -16.58 -5.55
C VAL A 120 38.43 -17.90 -5.94
N ALA A 121 37.71 -17.91 -7.05
CA ALA A 121 37.17 -19.14 -7.61
C ALA A 121 38.28 -20.05 -8.14
N ALA A 122 38.23 -21.34 -7.80
CA ALA A 122 39.33 -22.29 -8.01
C ALA A 122 39.51 -22.72 -9.47
N GLY A 123 38.47 -22.71 -10.28
CA GLY A 123 38.52 -23.18 -11.66
C GLY A 123 37.71 -22.32 -12.60
N ASP A 124 37.87 -22.47 -13.90
CA ASP A 124 37.28 -21.61 -14.90
C ASP A 124 35.75 -21.61 -14.87
N GLY A 125 35.11 -22.75 -14.63
CA GLY A 125 33.66 -22.83 -14.48
C GLY A 125 33.17 -22.01 -13.27
N TRP A 126 33.85 -22.06 -12.12
CA TRP A 126 33.51 -21.26 -10.94
C TRP A 126 33.82 -19.79 -11.12
N ARG A 127 34.85 -19.41 -11.89
CA ARG A 127 35.16 -18.03 -12.24
C ARG A 127 34.07 -17.42 -13.11
N VAL A 128 33.60 -18.15 -14.13
CA VAL A 128 32.50 -17.72 -14.99
C VAL A 128 31.20 -17.59 -14.16
N LEU A 129 30.90 -18.55 -13.30
CA LEU A 129 29.74 -18.51 -12.42
C LEU A 129 29.80 -17.29 -11.49
N SER A 130 30.95 -17.03 -10.87
CA SER A 130 31.13 -15.88 -9.98
C SER A 130 30.97 -14.55 -10.72
N SER A 131 31.48 -14.45 -11.94
CA SER A 131 31.28 -13.28 -12.79
C SER A 131 29.80 -13.09 -13.13
N ALA A 132 29.09 -14.15 -13.53
CA ALA A 132 27.66 -14.10 -13.79
C ALA A 132 26.87 -13.72 -12.53
N ALA A 133 27.23 -14.25 -11.35
CA ALA A 133 26.61 -13.91 -10.08
C ALA A 133 26.81 -12.42 -9.72
N ALA A 134 27.99 -11.86 -9.98
CA ALA A 134 28.27 -10.44 -9.79
C ALA A 134 27.38 -9.55 -10.68
N PHE A 135 27.23 -9.89 -11.96
CA PHE A 135 26.30 -9.19 -12.86
C PHE A 135 24.86 -9.30 -12.40
N CYS A 136 24.41 -10.48 -11.97
CA CYS A 136 23.07 -10.68 -11.42
C CYS A 136 22.87 -9.83 -10.14
N GLY A 137 23.82 -9.84 -9.23
CA GLY A 137 23.78 -9.04 -8.01
C GLY A 137 23.61 -7.55 -8.30
N LEU A 138 24.44 -7.01 -9.19
CA LEU A 138 24.35 -5.61 -9.62
C LEU A 138 22.99 -5.29 -10.26
N THR A 139 22.51 -6.16 -11.15
CA THR A 139 21.22 -5.98 -11.84
C THR A 139 20.06 -5.97 -10.84
N PHE A 140 20.00 -6.92 -9.91
CA PHE A 140 18.90 -7.01 -8.95
C PHE A 140 18.93 -5.90 -7.90
N ILE A 141 20.12 -5.48 -7.44
CA ILE A 141 20.25 -4.33 -6.53
C ILE A 141 19.76 -3.05 -7.23
N THR A 142 20.16 -2.85 -8.49
CA THR A 142 19.69 -1.69 -9.28
C THR A 142 18.18 -1.74 -9.49
N ALA A 143 17.61 -2.88 -9.85
CA ALA A 143 16.17 -3.05 -10.00
C ALA A 143 15.42 -2.77 -8.69
N ALA A 144 15.95 -3.21 -7.54
CA ALA A 144 15.38 -2.97 -6.23
C ALA A 144 15.35 -1.47 -5.88
N ILE A 145 16.45 -0.74 -6.14
CA ILE A 145 16.51 0.71 -5.92
C ILE A 145 15.52 1.44 -6.85
N THR A 146 15.48 1.03 -8.12
CA THR A 146 14.55 1.61 -9.11
C THR A 146 13.08 1.40 -8.72
N TYR A 147 12.75 0.30 -8.03
CA TYR A 147 11.40 0.03 -7.53
C TYR A 147 10.98 0.99 -6.39
N ILE A 148 11.91 1.45 -5.55
CA ILE A 148 11.59 2.32 -4.40
C ILE A 148 10.99 3.65 -4.86
N VAL A 149 11.51 4.26 -5.91
CA VAL A 149 11.08 5.60 -6.37
C VAL A 149 9.60 5.64 -6.76
N PRO A 150 9.08 4.74 -7.62
CA PRO A 150 7.66 4.68 -7.93
C PRO A 150 6.78 4.40 -6.70
N VAL A 151 7.23 3.54 -5.77
CA VAL A 151 6.49 3.26 -4.53
C VAL A 151 6.34 4.52 -3.69
N LEU A 152 7.43 5.27 -3.46
CA LEU A 152 7.37 6.53 -2.71
C LEU A 152 6.52 7.59 -3.42
N SER A 153 6.57 7.65 -4.74
CA SER A 153 5.70 8.52 -5.55
C SER A 153 4.22 8.14 -5.38
N ALA A 154 3.91 6.85 -5.35
CA ALA A 154 2.56 6.36 -5.11
C ALA A 154 2.06 6.67 -3.69
N VAL A 155 2.93 6.59 -2.67
CA VAL A 155 2.63 7.00 -1.29
C VAL A 155 2.36 8.51 -1.21
N ASN A 156 3.16 9.34 -1.89
CA ASN A 156 2.93 10.77 -1.94
C ASN A 156 1.57 11.12 -2.58
N LEU A 157 1.20 10.42 -3.66
CA LEU A 157 -0.12 10.59 -4.29
C LEU A 157 -1.25 10.15 -3.35
N GLN A 158 -1.08 9.07 -2.58
CA GLN A 158 -2.01 8.63 -1.55
C GLN A 158 -2.24 9.73 -0.50
N ASN A 159 -1.15 10.32 0.01
CA ASN A 159 -1.22 11.42 0.97
C ASN A 159 -1.88 12.68 0.36
N GLN A 160 -1.56 12.99 -0.89
CA GLN A 160 -2.17 14.11 -1.61
C GLN A 160 -3.69 13.93 -1.75
N LEU A 161 -4.17 12.73 -2.07
CA LEU A 161 -5.60 12.43 -2.15
C LEU A 161 -6.28 12.59 -0.80
N GLY A 162 -5.70 12.04 0.28
CA GLY A 162 -6.21 12.20 1.64
C GLY A 162 -6.31 13.67 2.06
N LEU A 163 -5.25 14.45 1.85
CA LEU A 163 -5.22 15.88 2.16
C LEU A 163 -6.22 16.68 1.34
N LEU A 164 -6.38 16.39 0.05
CA LEU A 164 -7.34 17.09 -0.81
C LEU A 164 -8.78 16.86 -0.32
N ILE A 165 -9.15 15.62 -0.01
CA ILE A 165 -10.49 15.32 0.50
C ILE A 165 -10.72 16.04 1.83
N ASN A 166 -9.79 15.96 2.76
CA ASN A 166 -9.91 16.58 4.08
C ASN A 166 -9.87 18.13 4.04
N SER A 167 -9.29 18.72 3.00
CA SER A 167 -9.36 20.17 2.79
C SER A 167 -10.76 20.66 2.40
N LEU A 168 -11.58 19.78 1.84
CA LEU A 168 -13.00 20.08 1.56
C LEU A 168 -13.87 19.93 2.82
N GLY A 169 -13.53 19.00 3.72
CA GLY A 169 -14.21 18.79 4.99
C GLY A 169 -13.71 17.54 5.70
N ARG A 170 -13.74 17.55 7.03
CA ARG A 170 -13.27 16.47 7.92
C ARG A 170 -14.35 15.45 8.25
N SER A 171 -15.57 15.71 7.81
CA SER A 171 -16.71 14.79 7.88
C SER A 171 -17.53 14.91 6.60
N PRO A 172 -18.38 13.93 6.27
CA PRO A 172 -19.27 14.04 5.10
C PRO A 172 -20.14 15.27 5.14
N GLN A 173 -20.66 15.62 6.32
CA GLN A 173 -21.50 16.82 6.51
C GLN A 173 -20.70 18.10 6.30
N GLU A 174 -19.52 18.23 6.92
CA GLU A 174 -18.67 19.41 6.78
C GLU A 174 -18.25 19.60 5.32
N LEU A 175 -17.90 18.54 4.61
CA LEU A 175 -17.56 18.58 3.18
C LEU A 175 -18.72 19.17 2.36
N LEU A 176 -19.95 18.73 2.63
CA LEU A 176 -21.12 19.25 1.93
C LEU A 176 -21.45 20.69 2.33
N ILE A 177 -21.35 21.05 3.61
CA ILE A 177 -21.60 22.41 4.10
C ILE A 177 -20.60 23.38 3.46
N ASN A 178 -19.31 23.04 3.46
CA ASN A 178 -18.27 23.86 2.85
C ASN A 178 -18.43 24.03 1.33
N SER A 179 -19.07 23.06 0.69
CA SER A 179 -19.30 23.07 -0.76
C SER A 179 -20.62 23.69 -1.18
N TRP A 180 -21.52 24.02 -0.21
CA TRP A 180 -22.82 24.60 -0.47
C TRP A 180 -22.71 26.13 -0.60
N ASN A 181 -23.15 26.69 -1.73
CA ASN A 181 -23.13 28.13 -1.97
C ASN A 181 -24.48 28.85 -1.69
N GLY A 182 -25.45 28.14 -1.12
CA GLY A 182 -26.80 28.62 -0.90
C GLY A 182 -27.82 28.25 -2.00
N ALA A 183 -27.34 27.73 -3.15
CA ALA A 183 -28.18 27.37 -4.28
C ALA A 183 -27.82 25.98 -4.87
N ASP A 184 -26.52 25.66 -4.95
CA ASP A 184 -26.00 24.41 -5.54
C ASP A 184 -24.66 24.01 -4.94
N PHE A 185 -24.08 22.91 -5.49
CA PHE A 185 -22.78 22.35 -5.11
C PHE A 185 -21.71 22.56 -6.19
N SER A 186 -21.70 23.68 -6.90
CA SER A 186 -20.72 23.99 -7.95
C SER A 186 -19.30 23.86 -7.42
N GLY A 187 -18.99 24.37 -6.21
CA GLY A 187 -17.66 24.26 -5.59
C GLY A 187 -17.19 22.83 -5.37
N PHE A 188 -18.08 21.90 -5.03
CA PHE A 188 -17.74 20.47 -5.00
C PHE A 188 -17.41 19.94 -6.39
N TYR A 189 -18.23 20.27 -7.38
CA TYR A 189 -18.04 19.76 -8.74
C TYR A 189 -16.82 20.36 -9.44
N ASP A 190 -16.34 21.52 -9.04
CA ASP A 190 -15.08 22.08 -9.54
C ASP A 190 -13.86 21.25 -9.10
N ASN A 191 -13.94 20.65 -7.91
CA ASN A 191 -12.91 19.74 -7.40
C ASN A 191 -13.10 18.27 -7.83
N ALA A 192 -14.27 17.88 -8.33
CA ALA A 192 -14.60 16.49 -8.63
C ALA A 192 -13.73 15.87 -9.71
N ASP A 193 -13.28 16.63 -10.70
CA ASP A 193 -12.38 16.14 -11.75
C ASP A 193 -10.99 15.80 -11.18
N LYS A 194 -10.46 16.65 -10.30
CA LYS A 194 -9.17 16.40 -9.64
C LYS A 194 -9.23 15.24 -8.67
N LEU A 195 -10.31 15.16 -7.88
CA LEU A 195 -10.57 14.01 -6.99
C LEU A 195 -10.61 12.71 -7.78
N ARG A 196 -11.36 12.68 -8.90
CA ARG A 196 -11.46 11.51 -9.77
C ARG A 196 -10.10 11.11 -10.36
N GLU A 197 -9.33 12.10 -10.85
CA GLU A 197 -7.99 11.85 -11.42
C GLU A 197 -7.07 11.19 -10.39
N LEU A 198 -6.93 11.79 -9.21
CA LEU A 198 -6.09 11.26 -8.13
C LEU A 198 -6.57 9.88 -7.65
N LEU A 199 -7.87 9.68 -7.56
CA LEU A 199 -8.45 8.39 -7.16
C LEU A 199 -8.17 7.29 -8.17
N VAL A 200 -8.28 7.57 -9.48
CA VAL A 200 -7.93 6.62 -10.54
C VAL A 200 -6.45 6.29 -10.49
N GLN A 201 -5.57 7.29 -10.36
CA GLN A 201 -4.14 7.08 -10.22
C GLN A 201 -3.80 6.28 -8.96
N HIS A 202 -4.44 6.58 -7.82
CA HIS A 202 -4.25 5.83 -6.58
C HIS A 202 -4.68 4.36 -6.74
N THR A 203 -5.81 4.11 -7.43
CA THR A 203 -6.29 2.76 -7.73
C THR A 203 -5.27 1.97 -8.58
N LEU A 204 -4.73 2.59 -9.61
CA LEU A 204 -3.71 1.97 -10.48
C LEU A 204 -2.42 1.70 -9.70
N ASN A 205 -1.97 2.66 -8.89
CA ASN A 205 -0.79 2.49 -8.04
C ASN A 205 -0.96 1.38 -7.00
N HIS A 206 -2.14 1.27 -6.40
CA HIS A 206 -2.44 0.21 -5.43
C HIS A 206 -2.41 -1.18 -6.08
N HIS A 207 -2.86 -1.26 -7.34
CA HIS A 207 -2.80 -2.50 -8.11
C HIS A 207 -1.36 -2.89 -8.49
N ALA A 208 -0.54 -1.88 -8.90
CA ALA A 208 0.85 -2.10 -9.28
C ALA A 208 1.77 -2.34 -8.06
N TYR A 209 1.56 -1.60 -6.99
CA TYR A 209 2.41 -1.59 -5.80
C TYR A 209 1.60 -1.89 -4.51
N PRO A 210 1.21 -3.15 -4.26
CA PRO A 210 0.39 -3.48 -3.08
C PRO A 210 1.00 -3.08 -1.74
N VAL A 211 2.32 -2.89 -1.69
CA VAL A 211 3.04 -2.45 -0.49
C VAL A 211 2.59 -1.07 0.00
N ILE A 212 1.99 -0.22 -0.86
CA ILE A 212 1.55 1.12 -0.46
C ILE A 212 0.48 1.11 0.65
N HIS A 213 -0.33 0.05 0.76
CA HIS A 213 -1.29 -0.09 1.86
C HIS A 213 -0.63 -0.32 3.23
N CYS A 214 0.69 -0.61 3.25
CA CYS A 214 1.46 -0.70 4.50
C CYS A 214 1.92 0.68 5.00
N PHE A 215 1.84 1.71 4.15
CA PHE A 215 2.16 3.09 4.53
C PHE A 215 0.94 3.72 5.19
N HIS A 216 0.98 3.71 6.49
CA HIS A 216 -0.07 4.23 7.35
C HIS A 216 0.25 5.65 7.83
N ASN A 217 -0.78 6.48 8.01
CA ASN A 217 -0.65 7.77 8.67
C ASN A 217 -1.45 7.73 9.97
N CYS A 218 -0.83 8.07 11.11
CA CYS A 218 -1.48 8.04 12.41
C CYS A 218 -2.49 9.19 12.62
N ASP A 219 -2.50 10.20 11.74
CA ASP A 219 -3.49 11.25 11.73
C ASP A 219 -4.63 10.88 10.76
N ALA A 220 -5.83 10.69 11.31
CA ALA A 220 -7.02 10.37 10.51
C ALA A 220 -7.29 11.40 9.41
N GLN A 221 -6.89 12.67 9.61
CA GLN A 221 -7.07 13.75 8.64
C GLN A 221 -6.08 13.67 7.46
N ARG A 222 -5.04 12.85 7.56
CA ARG A 222 -4.07 12.61 6.49
C ARG A 222 -4.18 11.19 5.92
N SER A 223 -4.88 10.32 6.64
CA SER A 223 -5.08 8.93 6.20
C SER A 223 -6.06 8.87 5.05
N VAL A 224 -5.69 8.18 3.98
CA VAL A 224 -6.50 8.06 2.76
C VAL A 224 -7.76 7.23 3.00
N VAL A 225 -7.72 6.20 3.86
CA VAL A 225 -8.88 5.32 4.08
C VAL A 225 -10.04 6.07 4.73
N PRO A 226 -9.89 6.77 5.86
CA PRO A 226 -10.94 7.65 6.38
C PRO A 226 -11.41 8.70 5.37
N ALA A 227 -10.47 9.34 4.66
CA ALA A 227 -10.81 10.37 3.67
C ALA A 227 -11.71 9.82 2.54
N LEU A 228 -11.40 8.62 2.03
CA LEU A 228 -12.22 7.97 1.00
C LEU A 228 -13.62 7.62 1.51
N VAL A 229 -13.74 7.20 2.77
CA VAL A 229 -15.05 6.94 3.39
C VAL A 229 -15.83 8.24 3.55
N ILE A 230 -15.20 9.34 3.96
CA ILE A 230 -15.83 10.67 4.02
C ILE A 230 -16.34 11.07 2.64
N LEU A 231 -15.52 10.92 1.60
CA LEU A 231 -15.91 11.28 0.24
C LEU A 231 -17.07 10.40 -0.28
N ASP A 232 -17.03 9.09 -0.02
CA ASP A 232 -18.07 8.16 -0.43
C ASP A 232 -19.42 8.48 0.23
N GLU A 233 -19.42 8.73 1.53
CA GLU A 233 -20.61 9.13 2.28
C GLU A 233 -21.14 10.48 1.80
N ALA A 234 -20.27 11.47 1.54
CA ALA A 234 -20.67 12.76 0.99
C ALA A 234 -21.33 12.64 -0.39
N VAL A 235 -20.75 11.85 -1.30
CA VAL A 235 -21.35 11.59 -2.62
C VAL A 235 -22.68 10.86 -2.49
N ARG A 236 -22.84 9.94 -1.53
CA ARG A 236 -24.10 9.26 -1.24
C ARG A 236 -25.18 10.26 -0.75
N MET A 237 -24.80 11.18 0.13
CA MET A 237 -25.72 12.25 0.59
C MET A 237 -26.15 13.15 -0.58
N LEU A 238 -25.23 13.52 -1.49
CA LEU A 238 -25.57 14.27 -2.72
C LEU A 238 -26.57 13.51 -3.62
N GLU A 239 -26.48 12.17 -3.67
CA GLU A 239 -27.40 11.35 -4.47
C GLU A 239 -28.83 11.33 -3.92
N SER A 240 -29.00 11.58 -2.62
CA SER A 240 -30.30 11.61 -1.94
C SER A 240 -30.96 13.00 -1.90
N LEU A 241 -30.30 14.03 -2.45
CA LEU A 241 -30.87 15.38 -2.48
C LEU A 241 -32.08 15.47 -3.40
N PRO A 242 -33.05 16.35 -3.08
CA PRO A 242 -34.22 16.58 -3.91
C PRO A 242 -33.85 17.01 -5.33
N PRO A 243 -34.66 16.64 -6.37
CA PRO A 243 -34.39 16.97 -7.77
C PRO A 243 -34.28 18.48 -8.07
N GLN A 244 -34.82 19.33 -7.17
CA GLN A 244 -34.80 20.78 -7.28
C GLN A 244 -33.38 21.36 -7.05
N VAL A 245 -32.51 20.63 -6.37
CA VAL A 245 -31.11 21.06 -6.16
C VAL A 245 -30.32 20.78 -7.43
N PRO A 246 -29.79 21.80 -8.11
CA PRO A 246 -28.99 21.59 -9.32
C PRO A 246 -27.76 20.77 -9.03
N GLN A 247 -27.55 19.74 -9.84
CA GLN A 247 -26.40 18.85 -9.70
C GLN A 247 -25.74 18.55 -11.04
N ASN A 248 -24.42 18.52 -11.08
CA ASN A 248 -23.70 18.01 -12.24
C ASN A 248 -23.69 16.47 -12.23
N ARG A 249 -24.77 15.90 -12.83
CA ARG A 249 -24.99 14.45 -12.88
C ARG A 249 -23.82 13.69 -13.53
N LEU A 250 -23.15 14.29 -14.52
CA LEU A 250 -22.02 13.63 -15.20
C LEU A 250 -20.82 13.52 -14.26
N LYS A 251 -20.36 14.64 -13.67
CA LYS A 251 -19.21 14.64 -12.77
C LYS A 251 -19.45 13.73 -11.54
N ARG A 252 -20.65 13.79 -10.95
CA ARG A 252 -21.04 12.92 -9.84
C ARG A 252 -20.96 11.43 -10.24
N ARG A 253 -21.54 11.05 -11.38
CA ARG A 253 -21.50 9.65 -11.87
C ARG A 253 -20.08 9.18 -12.16
N MET A 254 -19.23 10.04 -12.73
CA MET A 254 -17.83 9.70 -12.99
C MET A 254 -17.04 9.48 -11.69
N LEU A 255 -17.25 10.35 -10.70
CA LEU A 255 -16.60 10.20 -9.38
C LEU A 255 -17.11 8.94 -8.65
N ARG A 256 -18.44 8.67 -8.66
CA ARG A 256 -19.03 7.45 -8.09
C ARG A 256 -18.41 6.19 -8.71
N LYS A 257 -18.29 6.12 -10.04
CA LYS A 257 -17.65 4.98 -10.71
C LYS A 257 -16.19 4.79 -10.32
N ALA A 258 -15.44 5.87 -10.12
CA ALA A 258 -14.06 5.79 -9.65
C ALA A 258 -13.98 5.25 -8.21
N LEU A 259 -14.87 5.70 -7.32
CA LEU A 259 -15.01 5.17 -5.96
C LEU A 259 -15.39 3.70 -5.95
N ASP A 260 -16.39 3.30 -6.76
CA ASP A 260 -16.81 1.90 -6.88
C ASP A 260 -15.65 1.01 -7.26
N ARG A 261 -14.91 1.40 -8.30
CA ARG A 261 -13.77 0.62 -8.77
C ARG A 261 -12.65 0.49 -7.73
N HIS A 262 -12.39 1.56 -6.97
CA HIS A 262 -11.39 1.53 -5.90
C HIS A 262 -11.83 0.61 -4.74
N ILE A 263 -13.08 0.71 -4.31
CA ILE A 263 -13.62 -0.11 -3.22
C ILE A 263 -13.67 -1.58 -3.62
N GLU A 264 -14.11 -1.92 -4.84
CA GLU A 264 -14.07 -3.29 -5.37
C GLU A 264 -12.65 -3.89 -5.32
N MET A 265 -11.65 -3.09 -5.69
CA MET A 265 -10.26 -3.53 -5.62
C MET A 265 -9.82 -3.83 -4.17
N LEU A 266 -10.17 -2.97 -3.21
CA LEU A 266 -9.82 -3.18 -1.80
C LEU A 266 -10.52 -4.40 -1.20
N GLN A 267 -11.77 -4.68 -1.60
CA GLN A 267 -12.55 -5.84 -1.16
C GLN A 267 -11.98 -7.19 -1.63
N SER A 268 -11.17 -7.21 -2.68
CA SER A 268 -10.50 -8.43 -3.15
C SER A 268 -9.50 -9.01 -2.12
N HIS A 269 -9.22 -8.27 -1.04
CA HIS A 269 -8.42 -8.72 0.09
C HIS A 269 -9.35 -8.97 1.29
N PRO A 270 -9.49 -10.20 1.79
CA PRO A 270 -10.46 -10.54 2.82
C PRO A 270 -10.20 -9.75 4.11
N ALA A 271 -11.10 -8.83 4.43
CA ALA A 271 -11.22 -8.26 5.76
C ALA A 271 -12.01 -9.23 6.64
N ASP A 272 -11.69 -9.29 7.94
CA ASP A 272 -12.41 -10.14 8.90
C ASP A 272 -13.88 -9.67 9.04
N PRO A 273 -14.88 -10.44 8.58
CA PRO A 273 -16.28 -10.03 8.63
C PRO A 273 -16.81 -9.81 10.06
N GLN A 274 -16.18 -10.41 11.07
CA GLN A 274 -16.65 -10.33 12.46
C GLN A 274 -16.26 -9.03 13.18
N ALA A 275 -15.42 -8.19 12.58
CA ALA A 275 -14.93 -6.95 13.19
C ALA A 275 -15.86 -5.74 12.95
N VAL A 276 -16.90 -5.88 12.13
CA VAL A 276 -17.76 -4.75 11.75
C VAL A 276 -18.77 -4.46 12.86
N ARG A 277 -18.59 -3.34 13.57
CA ARG A 277 -19.59 -2.80 14.50
C ARG A 277 -20.69 -2.11 13.69
N ALA A 278 -21.94 -2.22 14.19
CA ALA A 278 -23.08 -1.51 13.63
C ALA A 278 -22.75 -0.03 13.42
N GLU A 279 -23.07 0.46 12.25
CA GLU A 279 -22.81 1.83 11.83
C GLU A 279 -23.77 2.80 12.50
N PRO A 280 -23.30 3.96 12.98
CA PRO A 280 -24.21 4.99 13.42
C PRO A 280 -24.95 5.55 12.18
N PRO A 281 -26.27 5.83 12.30
CA PRO A 281 -26.97 6.57 11.26
C PRO A 281 -26.32 7.94 11.09
N ALA A 282 -26.26 8.45 9.85
CA ALA A 282 -25.72 9.77 9.60
C ALA A 282 -26.64 10.84 10.20
N ASP A 283 -26.06 11.74 10.99
CA ASP A 283 -26.77 12.90 11.49
C ASP A 283 -26.95 13.94 10.37
N LEU A 284 -28.20 14.24 10.02
CA LEU A 284 -28.56 15.22 8.98
C LEU A 284 -28.84 16.63 9.53
N ALA A 285 -28.88 16.79 10.86
CA ALA A 285 -29.20 18.08 11.48
C ALA A 285 -28.21 19.20 11.08
N PRO A 286 -26.88 18.97 11.00
CA PRO A 286 -25.95 20.01 10.56
C PRO A 286 -26.21 20.51 9.12
N LEU A 287 -26.61 19.61 8.23
CA LEU A 287 -26.90 19.95 6.83
C LEU A 287 -28.17 20.81 6.73
N LYS A 288 -29.21 20.46 7.50
CA LYS A 288 -30.43 21.27 7.59
C LYS A 288 -30.16 22.65 8.18
N ALA A 289 -29.35 22.73 9.24
CA ALA A 289 -28.93 23.99 9.84
C ALA A 289 -28.19 24.91 8.87
N ALA A 290 -27.43 24.32 7.93
CA ALA A 290 -26.74 25.04 6.86
C ALA A 290 -27.68 25.44 5.68
N GLY A 291 -28.96 25.14 5.77
CA GLY A 291 -29.92 25.48 4.71
C GLY A 291 -29.88 24.54 3.50
N ILE A 292 -29.23 23.38 3.60
CA ILE A 292 -29.21 22.38 2.54
C ILE A 292 -30.55 21.64 2.53
N PRO A 293 -31.31 21.63 1.43
CA PRO A 293 -32.60 20.97 1.35
C PRO A 293 -32.40 19.43 1.34
N ILE A 294 -32.73 18.79 2.44
CA ILE A 294 -32.65 17.35 2.60
C ILE A 294 -34.06 16.80 2.82
N ASP A 295 -34.38 15.78 2.04
CA ASP A 295 -35.58 14.97 2.23
C ASP A 295 -35.20 13.67 2.97
N GLU A 296 -35.54 13.60 4.27
CA GLU A 296 -35.28 12.40 5.07
C GLU A 296 -36.02 11.16 4.55
N SER A 297 -37.17 11.36 3.89
CA SER A 297 -37.95 10.27 3.33
C SER A 297 -37.26 9.63 2.12
N ALA A 298 -36.51 10.43 1.36
CA ALA A 298 -35.67 9.95 0.26
C ALA A 298 -34.32 9.40 0.73
N TYR A 299 -33.77 9.96 1.83
CA TYR A 299 -32.49 9.56 2.36
C TYR A 299 -32.48 8.16 2.98
N ARG A 300 -33.49 7.80 3.78
CA ARG A 300 -33.57 6.49 4.45
C ARG A 300 -33.55 5.29 3.50
N PRO A 301 -34.31 5.25 2.39
CA PRO A 301 -34.20 4.18 1.40
C PRO A 301 -32.82 4.10 0.74
N CYS A 302 -32.18 5.24 0.47
CA CYS A 302 -30.81 5.27 -0.06
C CYS A 302 -29.79 4.72 0.95
N GLU A 303 -29.98 4.99 2.24
CA GLU A 303 -29.15 4.43 3.31
C GLU A 303 -29.29 2.92 3.41
N GLN A 304 -30.51 2.39 3.36
CA GLN A 304 -30.78 0.96 3.35
C GLN A 304 -30.18 0.26 2.13
N ALA A 305 -30.30 0.86 0.94
CA ALA A 305 -29.71 0.34 -0.30
C ALA A 305 -28.16 0.35 -0.25
N ALA A 306 -27.57 1.24 0.55
CA ALA A 306 -26.12 1.34 0.73
C ALA A 306 -25.57 0.49 1.87
N ALA A 307 -26.39 -0.25 2.61
CA ALA A 307 -25.98 -0.98 3.82
C ALA A 307 -24.78 -1.92 3.57
N ALA A 308 -24.85 -2.75 2.52
CA ALA A 308 -23.74 -3.65 2.16
C ALA A 308 -22.44 -2.88 1.80
N ARG A 309 -22.57 -1.72 1.16
CA ARG A 309 -21.43 -0.84 0.84
C ARG A 309 -20.82 -0.24 2.10
N ARG A 310 -21.64 0.23 3.02
CA ARG A 310 -21.22 0.79 4.30
C ARG A 310 -20.57 -0.27 5.18
N GLU A 311 -21.11 -1.49 5.19
CA GLU A 311 -20.47 -2.63 5.85
C GLU A 311 -19.05 -2.87 5.31
N ALA A 312 -18.90 -2.89 3.98
CA ALA A 312 -17.59 -3.03 3.34
C ALA A 312 -16.63 -1.88 3.68
N LEU A 313 -17.12 -0.63 3.69
CA LEU A 313 -16.32 0.53 4.12
C LEU A 313 -15.93 0.43 5.60
N GLY A 314 -16.84 -0.03 6.46
CA GLY A 314 -16.56 -0.30 7.86
C GLY A 314 -15.46 -1.35 8.05
N ALA A 315 -15.50 -2.43 7.27
CA ALA A 315 -14.45 -3.44 7.26
C ALA A 315 -13.09 -2.87 6.83
N LEU A 316 -13.05 -1.99 5.83
CA LEU A 316 -11.83 -1.30 5.41
C LEU A 316 -11.28 -0.37 6.50
N LEU A 317 -12.14 0.39 7.18
CA LEU A 317 -11.74 1.21 8.32
C LEU A 317 -11.09 0.37 9.41
N VAL A 318 -11.73 -0.74 9.82
CA VAL A 318 -11.20 -1.62 10.87
C VAL A 318 -9.89 -2.28 10.45
N ALA A 319 -9.76 -2.72 9.20
CA ALA A 319 -8.53 -3.31 8.66
C ALA A 319 -7.33 -2.33 8.67
N ASP A 320 -7.61 -1.03 8.69
CA ASP A 320 -6.60 0.03 8.76
C ASP A 320 -6.52 0.68 10.16
N GLY A 321 -7.21 0.11 11.16
CA GLY A 321 -7.19 0.55 12.56
C GLY A 321 -8.11 1.73 12.89
N TRP A 322 -8.99 2.12 11.97
CA TRP A 322 -9.95 3.21 12.12
C TRP A 322 -11.35 2.68 12.44
N ASN A 323 -12.30 3.58 12.70
CA ASN A 323 -13.71 3.27 12.91
C ASN A 323 -14.60 4.45 12.49
N TRP A 324 -15.91 4.22 12.45
CA TRP A 324 -16.90 5.22 12.04
C TRP A 324 -16.92 6.49 12.90
N ARG A 325 -16.45 6.47 14.14
CA ARG A 325 -16.36 7.66 14.99
C ARG A 325 -15.38 8.69 14.43
N HIS A 326 -14.35 8.26 13.70
CA HIS A 326 -13.39 9.16 13.04
C HIS A 326 -14.00 9.84 11.81
N ILE A 327 -15.03 9.24 11.20
CA ILE A 327 -15.71 9.75 10.00
C ILE A 327 -16.74 10.83 10.38
N TYR A 328 -17.49 10.59 11.45
CA TYR A 328 -18.59 11.47 11.90
C TYR A 328 -18.23 12.34 13.11
N ARG A 329 -16.95 12.47 13.43
CA ARG A 329 -16.50 13.36 14.51
C ARG A 329 -16.87 14.77 14.11
N GLN A 330 -17.90 15.32 14.74
CA GLN A 330 -18.20 16.75 14.65
C GLN A 330 -16.93 17.51 15.07
N ALA A 331 -16.52 18.49 14.27
CA ALA A 331 -15.57 19.47 14.71
C ALA A 331 -16.11 20.02 16.03
N ALA A 332 -15.36 19.89 17.14
CA ALA A 332 -15.67 20.66 18.34
C ALA A 332 -15.77 22.11 17.87
N ALA A 333 -16.88 22.76 18.19
CA ALA A 333 -17.11 24.17 17.84
C ALA A 333 -15.84 24.96 18.20
N PRO A 334 -15.37 25.87 17.33
CA PRO A 334 -14.26 26.74 17.67
C PRO A 334 -14.68 27.54 18.91
N GLY A 335 -13.95 27.31 20.02
CA GLY A 335 -14.07 28.08 21.25
C GLY A 335 -13.54 29.50 21.05
#